data_5d5b7d7bd4daf83153778de9afe5cd38
#
_entry.id   5d5b7d7bd4daf83153778de9afe5cd38
#
_cell.length_a   1.000
_cell.length_b   1.000
_cell.length_c   1.000
_cell.angle_alpha   90.00
_cell.angle_beta   90.00
_cell.angle_gamma   90.00
#
_symmetry.space_group_name_H-M   'P 1'
#
loop_
_entity.id
_entity.type
_entity.pdbx_description
1 polymer ?
#
loop_
_entity_poly.entity_id
_entity_poly.type
_entity_poly.pdbx_seq_one_letter_code
_entity_poly.pdbx_strand_id
1 'polypeptide(L)'
;MGDNYKTPLITAAIEMAARNIELPAGAIFHSDRGSNYTSAEFAAVLDRLGIRQSVGRTGICFDNALAESFNASLKVERVHRTVYPTREKARQDVARYIELRYNRTRLHSALGYRTPQEVHDEYLNWQRAA
;
A
#
# COMPACT_ATOMS: atom_id res chain seq x y z
N MET A 1 -11.85 -3.54 -1.45
CA MET A 1 -12.13 -4.37 -2.64
C MET A 1 -13.31 -3.79 -3.38
N GLY A 2 -13.19 -3.56 -4.67
CA GLY A 2 -14.23 -3.03 -5.55
C GLY A 2 -14.68 -4.08 -6.58
N ASP A 3 -15.69 -3.74 -7.37
CA ASP A 3 -16.19 -4.59 -8.47
C ASP A 3 -15.33 -4.47 -9.73
N ASN A 4 -14.48 -3.48 -9.76
CA ASN A 4 -13.56 -3.19 -10.86
C ASN A 4 -12.28 -2.54 -10.33
N TYR A 5 -11.33 -2.33 -11.22
CA TYR A 5 -10.01 -1.72 -10.93
C TYR A 5 -9.89 -0.29 -11.49
N LYS A 6 -11.01 0.43 -11.65
CA LYS A 6 -11.04 1.79 -12.20
C LYS A 6 -10.53 2.83 -11.19
N THR A 7 -10.22 4.02 -11.68
CA THR A 7 -9.69 5.15 -10.92
C THR A 7 -10.42 5.44 -9.60
N PRO A 8 -11.77 5.41 -9.49
CA PRO A 8 -12.45 5.64 -8.21
C PRO A 8 -12.06 4.67 -7.09
N LEU A 9 -11.63 3.44 -7.42
CA LEU A 9 -11.18 2.49 -6.40
C LEU A 9 -9.84 2.92 -5.81
N ILE A 10 -8.90 3.37 -6.64
CA ILE A 10 -7.57 3.79 -6.15
C ILE A 10 -7.64 5.16 -5.48
N THR A 11 -8.50 6.08 -5.94
CA THR A 11 -8.74 7.36 -5.24
C THR A 11 -9.30 7.14 -3.85
N ALA A 12 -10.31 6.28 -3.71
CA ALA A 12 -10.86 5.92 -2.40
C ALA A 12 -9.80 5.27 -1.47
N ALA A 13 -8.89 4.48 -2.02
CA ALA A 13 -7.83 3.85 -1.24
C ALA A 13 -6.81 4.87 -0.73
N ILE A 14 -6.34 5.81 -1.56
CA ILE A 14 -5.37 6.82 -1.13
C ILE A 14 -6.00 7.83 -0.16
N GLU A 15 -7.26 8.21 -0.36
CA GLU A 15 -7.99 9.06 0.58
C GLU A 15 -8.21 8.39 1.94
N MET A 16 -8.47 7.09 1.95
CA MET A 16 -8.56 6.32 3.19
C MET A 16 -7.21 6.27 3.91
N ALA A 17 -6.10 6.05 3.19
CA ALA A 17 -4.76 6.08 3.77
C ALA A 17 -4.45 7.46 4.39
N ALA A 18 -4.70 8.54 3.66
CA ALA A 18 -4.46 9.91 4.12
C ALA A 18 -5.31 10.32 5.34
N ARG A 19 -6.47 9.69 5.56
CA ARG A 19 -7.28 9.91 6.77
C ARG A 19 -6.76 9.15 7.99
N ASN A 20 -6.08 8.04 7.77
CA ASN A 20 -5.63 7.15 8.85
C ASN A 20 -4.16 7.38 9.26
N ILE A 21 -3.40 8.07 8.43
CA ILE A 21 -1.96 8.32 8.64
C ILE A 21 -1.69 9.79 8.37
N GLU A 22 -0.99 10.45 9.28
CA GLU A 22 -0.46 11.79 9.03
C GLU A 22 0.67 11.68 8.00
N LEU A 23 0.42 12.19 6.80
CA LEU A 23 1.39 12.16 5.72
C LEU A 23 2.36 13.33 5.87
N PRO A 24 3.68 13.09 5.80
CA PRO A 24 4.65 14.16 5.83
C PRO A 24 4.51 15.07 4.60
N ALA A 25 4.84 16.35 4.75
CA ALA A 25 4.83 17.30 3.65
C ALA A 25 5.71 16.80 2.49
N GLY A 26 5.15 16.78 1.28
CA GLY A 26 5.85 16.28 0.10
C GLY A 26 5.97 14.75 0.01
N ALA A 27 5.15 14.00 0.75
CA ALA A 27 5.05 12.56 0.60
C ALA A 27 4.96 12.15 -0.88
N ILE A 28 5.55 11.02 -1.23
CA ILE A 28 5.59 10.54 -2.62
C ILE A 28 4.71 9.31 -2.76
N PHE A 29 3.76 9.34 -3.70
CA PHE A 29 3.06 8.17 -4.17
C PHE A 29 3.74 7.64 -5.43
N HIS A 30 4.34 6.46 -5.34
CA HIS A 30 4.98 5.80 -6.48
C HIS A 30 4.12 4.67 -7.02
N SER A 31 3.99 4.58 -8.34
CA SER A 31 3.26 3.52 -9.03
C SER A 31 3.90 3.15 -10.36
N ASP A 32 3.42 2.08 -10.98
CA ASP A 32 3.64 1.82 -12.39
C ASP A 32 2.88 2.84 -13.28
N ARG A 33 3.00 2.68 -14.60
CA ARG A 33 2.28 3.53 -15.59
C ARG A 33 0.89 3.01 -15.92
N GLY A 34 0.23 2.29 -15.03
CA GLY A 34 -1.15 1.88 -15.23
C GLY A 34 -2.06 3.09 -15.50
N SER A 35 -2.99 2.94 -16.46
CA SER A 35 -3.85 4.05 -16.93
C SER A 35 -4.66 4.71 -15.81
N ASN A 36 -5.00 3.97 -14.76
CA ASN A 36 -5.70 4.51 -13.61
C ASN A 36 -4.82 5.45 -12.78
N TYR A 37 -3.54 5.10 -12.60
CA TYR A 37 -2.59 5.91 -11.83
C TYR A 37 -2.13 7.15 -12.59
N THR A 38 -2.13 7.11 -13.93
CA THR A 38 -1.76 8.25 -14.78
C THR A 38 -2.96 9.10 -15.19
N SER A 39 -4.16 8.83 -14.67
CA SER A 39 -5.35 9.61 -14.97
C SER A 39 -5.30 10.99 -14.32
N ALA A 40 -5.89 11.99 -15.01
CA ALA A 40 -6.02 13.35 -14.47
C ALA A 40 -6.84 13.39 -13.17
N GLU A 41 -7.84 12.52 -13.04
CA GLU A 41 -8.65 12.38 -11.82
C GLU A 41 -7.78 11.98 -10.62
N PHE A 42 -6.91 10.98 -10.78
CA PHE A 42 -6.02 10.54 -9.71
C PHE A 42 -4.96 11.58 -9.38
N ALA A 43 -4.37 12.23 -10.38
CA ALA A 43 -3.41 13.31 -10.18
C ALA A 43 -4.01 14.47 -9.37
N ALA A 44 -5.26 14.88 -9.67
CA ALA A 44 -5.95 15.93 -8.92
C ALA A 44 -6.20 15.53 -7.44
N VAL A 45 -6.45 14.26 -7.15
CA VAL A 45 -6.59 13.77 -5.77
C VAL A 45 -5.26 13.84 -5.03
N LEU A 46 -4.15 13.41 -5.66
CA LEU A 46 -2.83 13.48 -5.04
C LEU A 46 -2.42 14.93 -4.75
N ASP A 47 -2.65 15.84 -5.70
CA ASP A 47 -2.36 17.28 -5.53
C ASP A 47 -3.14 17.87 -4.35
N ARG A 48 -4.45 17.60 -4.26
CA ARG A 48 -5.28 18.03 -3.12
C ARG A 48 -4.79 17.49 -1.77
N LEU A 49 -4.20 16.31 -1.74
CA LEU A 49 -3.64 15.69 -0.55
C LEU A 49 -2.18 16.13 -0.26
N GLY A 50 -1.59 16.98 -1.09
CA GLY A 50 -0.20 17.40 -0.97
C GLY A 50 0.81 16.29 -1.27
N ILE A 51 0.40 15.26 -2.01
CA ILE A 51 1.20 14.10 -2.35
C ILE A 51 1.83 14.30 -3.74
N ARG A 52 3.13 14.13 -3.84
CA ARG A 52 3.85 14.15 -5.11
C ARG A 52 3.70 12.82 -5.84
N GLN A 53 3.33 12.86 -7.10
CA GLN A 53 3.26 11.66 -7.93
C GLN A 53 4.63 11.30 -8.52
N SER A 54 4.98 10.02 -8.41
CA SER A 54 6.13 9.42 -9.09
C SER A 54 5.67 8.21 -9.87
N VAL A 55 6.05 8.12 -11.13
CA VAL A 55 5.65 7.03 -12.03
C VAL A 55 6.90 6.32 -12.54
N GLY A 56 6.94 5.00 -12.40
CA GLY A 56 8.04 4.17 -12.85
C GLY A 56 8.37 4.35 -14.34
N ARG A 57 9.61 4.08 -14.70
CA ARG A 57 10.05 4.16 -16.12
C ARG A 57 9.43 3.01 -16.90
N THR A 58 9.12 3.26 -18.17
CA THR A 58 8.62 2.22 -19.08
C THR A 58 9.67 1.10 -19.21
N GLY A 59 9.25 -0.14 -18.97
CA GLY A 59 10.10 -1.33 -19.13
C GLY A 59 11.06 -1.62 -17.96
N ILE A 60 10.98 -0.88 -16.84
CA ILE A 60 11.78 -1.15 -15.64
C ILE A 60 10.88 -1.73 -14.55
N CYS A 61 10.96 -3.05 -14.35
CA CYS A 61 10.16 -3.76 -13.36
C CYS A 61 10.64 -3.55 -11.90
N PHE A 62 11.89 -3.14 -11.69
CA PHE A 62 12.44 -2.97 -10.34
C PHE A 62 11.82 -1.80 -9.56
N ASP A 63 11.31 -0.80 -10.25
CA ASP A 63 10.71 0.38 -9.61
C ASP A 63 9.45 0.04 -8.80
N ASN A 64 8.79 -1.10 -9.07
CA ASN A 64 7.57 -1.53 -8.37
C ASN A 64 7.75 -2.80 -7.51
N ALA A 65 8.97 -3.28 -7.34
CA ALA A 65 9.28 -4.55 -6.68
C ALA A 65 8.70 -4.67 -5.26
N LEU A 66 8.60 -3.58 -4.51
CA LEU A 66 8.03 -3.57 -3.16
C LEU A 66 6.54 -3.94 -3.17
N ALA A 67 5.76 -3.30 -4.04
CA ALA A 67 4.33 -3.58 -4.19
C ALA A 67 4.09 -5.00 -4.73
N GLU A 68 4.91 -5.45 -5.66
CA GLU A 68 4.87 -6.82 -6.20
C GLU A 68 5.16 -7.85 -5.11
N SER A 69 6.20 -7.63 -4.30
CA SER A 69 6.56 -8.50 -3.17
C SER A 69 5.43 -8.60 -2.13
N PHE A 70 4.80 -7.47 -1.79
CA PHE A 70 3.63 -7.46 -0.91
C PHE A 70 2.49 -8.28 -1.49
N ASN A 71 2.12 -8.03 -2.75
CA ASN A 71 1.02 -8.75 -3.41
C ASN A 71 1.30 -10.24 -3.56
N ALA A 72 2.54 -10.63 -3.85
CA ALA A 72 2.96 -12.03 -3.91
C ALA A 72 2.80 -12.71 -2.53
N SER A 73 3.28 -12.08 -1.47
CA SER A 73 3.14 -12.58 -0.10
C SER A 73 1.67 -12.76 0.29
N LEU A 74 0.83 -11.75 0.07
CA LEU A 74 -0.60 -11.82 0.35
C LEU A 74 -1.29 -12.96 -0.40
N LYS A 75 -1.00 -13.10 -1.71
CA LYS A 75 -1.59 -14.15 -2.54
C LYS A 75 -1.16 -15.54 -2.06
N VAL A 76 0.14 -15.77 -1.92
CA VAL A 76 0.70 -17.08 -1.61
C VAL A 76 0.40 -17.49 -0.16
N GLU A 77 0.54 -16.58 0.80
CA GLU A 77 0.39 -16.90 2.21
C GLU A 77 -1.09 -16.95 2.64
N ARG A 78 -2.00 -16.24 1.95
CA ARG A 78 -3.39 -16.15 2.39
C ARG A 78 -4.43 -16.40 1.30
N VAL A 79 -4.47 -15.61 0.23
CA VAL A 79 -5.59 -15.61 -0.72
C VAL A 79 -5.73 -16.94 -1.45
N HIS A 80 -4.63 -17.53 -1.93
CA HIS A 80 -4.66 -18.81 -2.64
C HIS A 80 -4.96 -20.01 -1.73
N ARG A 81 -4.90 -19.83 -0.43
CA ARG A 81 -5.14 -20.89 0.56
C ARG A 81 -6.53 -20.84 1.17
N THR A 82 -7.35 -19.89 0.77
CA THR A 82 -8.66 -19.64 1.39
C THR A 82 -9.75 -19.50 0.33
N VAL A 83 -10.82 -20.26 0.49
CA VAL A 83 -12.04 -20.08 -0.30
C VAL A 83 -12.95 -19.12 0.45
N TYR A 84 -13.28 -17.99 -0.15
CA TYR A 84 -14.12 -16.98 0.48
C TYR A 84 -15.57 -17.12 0.03
N PRO A 85 -16.53 -17.34 0.94
CA PRO A 85 -17.94 -17.46 0.59
C PRO A 85 -18.56 -16.12 0.17
N THR A 86 -18.01 -15.00 0.65
CA THR A 86 -18.46 -13.66 0.31
C THR A 86 -17.28 -12.69 0.19
N ARG A 87 -17.49 -11.58 -0.55
CA ARG A 87 -16.52 -10.50 -0.66
C ARG A 87 -16.23 -9.85 0.70
N GLU A 88 -17.23 -9.73 1.54
CA GLU A 88 -17.06 -9.16 2.89
C GLU A 88 -16.14 -10.03 3.74
N LYS A 89 -16.29 -11.34 3.72
CA LYS A 89 -15.36 -12.26 4.40
C LYS A 89 -13.95 -12.16 3.85
N ALA A 90 -13.77 -12.03 2.53
CA ALA A 90 -12.47 -11.81 1.93
C ALA A 90 -11.84 -10.49 2.40
N ARG A 91 -12.62 -9.40 2.46
CA ARG A 91 -12.17 -8.09 2.92
C ARG A 91 -11.68 -8.14 4.37
N GLN A 92 -12.46 -8.72 5.27
CA GLN A 92 -12.14 -8.86 6.69
C GLN A 92 -10.87 -9.69 6.89
N ASP A 93 -10.74 -10.78 6.15
CA ASP A 93 -9.61 -11.68 6.26
C ASP A 93 -8.31 -11.06 5.71
N VAL A 94 -8.38 -10.39 4.57
CA VAL A 94 -7.23 -9.65 4.00
C VAL A 94 -6.79 -8.52 4.94
N ALA A 95 -7.73 -7.75 5.51
CA ALA A 95 -7.41 -6.72 6.48
C ALA A 95 -6.70 -7.31 7.71
N ARG A 96 -7.21 -8.40 8.26
CA ARG A 96 -6.59 -9.11 9.39
C ARG A 96 -5.18 -9.61 9.04
N TYR A 97 -4.98 -10.18 7.84
CA TYR A 97 -3.66 -10.60 7.39
C TYR A 97 -2.67 -9.44 7.34
N ILE A 98 -3.08 -8.30 6.76
CA ILE A 98 -2.23 -7.12 6.66
C ILE A 98 -1.86 -6.60 8.05
N GLU A 99 -2.86 -6.36 8.90
CA GLU A 99 -2.64 -5.71 10.21
C GLU A 99 -1.89 -6.60 11.20
N LEU A 100 -2.25 -7.86 11.29
CA LEU A 100 -1.71 -8.73 12.34
C LEU A 100 -0.54 -9.59 11.86
N ARG A 101 -0.61 -10.14 10.65
CA ARG A 101 0.44 -11.04 10.16
C ARG A 101 1.56 -10.27 9.47
N TYR A 102 1.21 -9.50 8.42
CA TYR A 102 2.20 -8.83 7.59
C TYR A 102 2.93 -7.72 8.36
N ASN A 103 2.18 -6.83 9.01
CA ASN A 103 2.76 -5.67 9.66
C ASN A 103 3.40 -5.99 11.02
N ARG A 104 2.87 -6.95 11.80
CA ARG A 104 3.28 -7.16 13.20
C ARG A 104 4.09 -8.41 13.47
N THR A 105 4.04 -9.41 12.60
CA THR A 105 4.71 -10.69 12.87
C THR A 105 5.62 -11.19 11.76
N ARG A 106 5.38 -10.77 10.51
CA ARG A 106 6.19 -11.21 9.39
C ARG A 106 7.52 -10.45 9.37
N LEU A 107 8.62 -11.19 9.45
CA LEU A 107 9.96 -10.62 9.33
C LEU A 107 10.31 -10.38 7.86
N HIS A 108 10.98 -9.25 7.59
CA HIS A 108 11.36 -8.83 6.25
C HIS A 108 12.87 -8.66 6.15
N SER A 109 13.53 -9.39 5.24
CA SER A 109 14.97 -9.29 5.03
C SER A 109 15.41 -7.87 4.64
N ALA A 110 14.61 -7.18 3.81
CA ALA A 110 14.86 -5.79 3.43
C ALA A 110 14.79 -4.79 4.60
N LEU A 111 14.16 -5.17 5.71
CA LEU A 111 14.08 -4.38 6.94
C LEU A 111 15.03 -4.90 8.05
N GLY A 112 16.05 -5.66 7.68
CA GLY A 112 16.97 -6.26 8.65
C GLY A 112 16.31 -7.31 9.54
N TYR A 113 15.41 -8.12 8.97
CA TYR A 113 14.62 -9.13 9.68
C TYR A 113 13.76 -8.57 10.81
N ARG A 114 13.26 -7.36 10.61
CA ARG A 114 12.25 -6.72 11.48
C ARG A 114 10.88 -6.72 10.82
N THR A 115 9.85 -6.47 11.59
CA THR A 115 8.50 -6.27 11.09
C THR A 115 8.32 -4.82 10.60
N PRO A 116 7.39 -4.56 9.65
CA PRO A 116 7.03 -3.20 9.26
C PRO A 116 6.62 -2.31 10.44
N GLN A 117 5.90 -2.86 11.43
CA GLN A 117 5.46 -2.11 12.61
C GLN A 117 6.66 -1.65 13.46
N GLU A 118 7.63 -2.53 13.73
CA GLU A 118 8.84 -2.15 14.51
C GLU A 118 9.61 -1.00 13.85
N VAL A 119 9.76 -1.05 12.51
CA VAL A 119 10.45 0.02 11.77
C VAL A 119 9.65 1.33 11.78
N HIS A 120 8.33 1.23 11.67
CA HIS A 120 7.45 2.39 11.74
C HIS A 120 7.47 3.06 13.12
N ASP A 121 7.41 2.27 14.18
CA ASP A 121 7.45 2.77 15.56
C ASP A 121 8.78 3.46 15.87
N GLU A 122 9.90 2.90 15.39
CA GLU A 122 11.22 3.52 15.49
C GLU A 122 11.27 4.88 14.78
N TYR A 123 10.76 4.96 13.56
CA TYR A 123 10.68 6.20 12.79
C TYR A 123 9.84 7.28 13.51
N LEU A 124 8.70 6.92 14.06
CA LEU A 124 7.85 7.85 14.81
C LEU A 124 8.54 8.34 16.09
N ASN A 125 9.26 7.47 16.80
CA ASN A 125 10.01 7.84 17.99
C ASN A 125 11.14 8.79 17.65
N TRP A 126 11.84 8.55 16.54
CA TRP A 126 12.90 9.45 16.07
C TRP A 126 12.35 10.84 15.72
N GLN A 127 11.20 10.92 15.02
CA GLN A 127 10.56 12.20 14.69
C GLN A 127 10.13 12.99 15.93
N ARG A 128 9.70 12.31 17.00
CA ARG A 128 9.28 12.97 18.26
C ARG A 128 10.48 13.48 19.07
N ALA A 129 11.65 12.93 18.85
CA ALA A 129 12.88 13.29 19.54
C ALA A 129 13.69 14.40 18.81
N ALA A 130 13.35 14.70 17.57
CA ALA A 130 13.99 15.73 16.74
C ALA A 130 13.27 17.08 16.86
#